data_58c94443c6af72d4c02ed86389820853
#
_entry.id   58c94443c6af72d4c02ed86389820853
#
_cell.length_a   1.000
_cell.length_b   1.000
_cell.length_c   1.000
_cell.angle_alpha   90.00
_cell.angle_beta   90.00
_cell.angle_gamma   90.00
#
_symmetry.space_group_name_H-M   'P 1'
#
loop_
_entity.id
_entity.type
_entity.pdbx_description
1 polymer ?
#
loop_
_entity_poly.entity_id
_entity_poly.type
_entity_poly.pdbx_seq_one_letter_code
_entity_poly.pdbx_strand_id
1 'polypeptide(L)'
;MSTQHARQFSRRRFLGGLTLVGTAGFLGLHPRPAPAEPPPETTTLRLVQGLGLCVAPQYVAEELLQAEGFLDVHSVKSNTVRDLEVPLASGDAHLGMHFAAPLVVRLDQADPIVILAGVHIGCFELFGTERVRAIRDLKGKTVAVPDLQTGPITFLASMVAYVGLDPRKDITWVTHPRAEAKQLLAEGKIDAFLGFPPDPQELRAKKIGHVVVNSAVDQPWSHYFCCLLAGNREFVRTHPVATKRAVRAILKAADVCALEPARVARFLVDKGYTPNYDYALQTMQEVPYDKWREYDPEDTVRFYALRLHEAGMIKSSPQKLIAQGTDWRFLNALKKELKR
;
A
#
# COMPACT_ATOMS: atom_id res chain seq x y z
N MET A 1 44.89 10.59 -64.69
CA MET A 1 43.93 10.68 -65.82
C MET A 1 43.03 9.47 -65.71
N SER A 2 41.81 9.63 -65.23
CA SER A 2 40.66 8.78 -65.58
C SER A 2 39.44 9.36 -64.97
N THR A 3 38.49 9.63 -65.77
CA THR A 3 37.28 10.41 -65.58
C THR A 3 36.16 9.59 -64.91
N GLN A 4 35.55 10.18 -63.85
CA GLN A 4 34.34 9.71 -63.25
C GLN A 4 33.13 9.95 -64.18
N HIS A 5 32.33 8.94 -64.43
CA HIS A 5 30.99 9.05 -65.04
C HIS A 5 29.95 8.89 -63.98
N ALA A 6 29.31 10.00 -63.58
CA ALA A 6 28.13 10.03 -62.80
C ALA A 6 26.90 9.63 -63.66
N ARG A 7 26.18 8.57 -63.32
CA ARG A 7 24.89 8.23 -63.88
C ARG A 7 23.76 8.92 -63.12
N GLN A 8 23.15 9.89 -63.80
CA GLN A 8 21.89 10.48 -63.38
C GLN A 8 20.74 9.47 -63.55
N PHE A 9 20.07 9.15 -62.46
CA PHE A 9 18.80 8.39 -62.49
C PHE A 9 17.65 9.39 -62.64
N SER A 10 16.96 9.30 -63.81
CA SER A 10 15.81 10.11 -64.18
C SER A 10 14.55 9.71 -63.40
N ARG A 11 13.90 10.68 -62.72
CA ARG A 11 12.68 10.58 -61.91
C ARG A 11 11.40 10.31 -62.72
N ARG A 12 11.46 10.03 -64.04
CA ARG A 12 10.31 9.93 -64.93
C ARG A 12 9.84 8.52 -65.32
N ARG A 13 10.39 7.44 -64.73
CA ARG A 13 10.00 6.04 -65.07
C ARG A 13 9.36 5.27 -63.94
N PHE A 14 8.88 5.93 -62.87
CA PHE A 14 8.24 5.22 -61.75
C PHE A 14 6.70 5.40 -61.65
N LEU A 15 6.08 6.02 -62.65
CA LEU A 15 4.64 6.32 -62.64
C LEU A 15 3.84 5.59 -63.75
N GLY A 16 4.26 4.41 -64.18
CA GLY A 16 3.56 3.67 -65.21
C GLY A 16 3.50 2.20 -64.98
N GLY A 17 2.86 1.73 -63.90
CA GLY A 17 2.77 0.29 -63.73
C GLY A 17 2.03 -0.15 -62.45
N LEU A 18 0.88 0.44 -62.14
CA LEU A 18 0.01 -0.04 -61.05
C LEU A 18 -1.45 0.34 -61.31
N THR A 19 -2.00 -0.25 -62.34
CA THR A 19 -3.47 -0.31 -62.54
C THR A 19 -3.84 -1.76 -62.80
N LEU A 20 -4.79 -2.26 -62.03
CA LEU A 20 -5.48 -3.56 -62.14
C LEU A 20 -4.84 -4.75 -61.40
N VAL A 21 -4.97 -4.75 -60.03
CA VAL A 21 -5.36 -5.98 -59.32
C VAL A 21 -6.16 -5.58 -58.07
N GLY A 22 -7.45 -5.96 -58.01
CA GLY A 22 -8.12 -6.35 -56.80
C GLY A 22 -8.74 -5.27 -55.93
N THR A 23 -9.84 -4.66 -56.36
CA THR A 23 -10.90 -4.18 -55.45
C THR A 23 -11.61 -5.39 -54.82
N ALA A 24 -10.96 -6.06 -53.90
CA ALA A 24 -11.60 -7.05 -53.05
C ALA A 24 -10.93 -7.04 -51.68
N GLY A 25 -11.63 -6.53 -50.68
CA GLY A 25 -11.39 -6.95 -49.32
C GLY A 25 -10.55 -6.04 -48.41
N PHE A 26 -10.56 -4.71 -48.50
CA PHE A 26 -10.26 -3.87 -47.33
C PHE A 26 -11.57 -3.46 -46.61
N LEU A 27 -12.40 -4.48 -46.29
CA LEU A 27 -13.44 -4.29 -45.27
C LEU A 27 -12.75 -4.16 -43.91
N GLY A 28 -12.43 -2.91 -43.58
CA GLY A 28 -12.44 -2.27 -42.27
C GLY A 28 -12.23 -3.15 -41.06
N LEU A 29 -11.01 -3.66 -40.85
CA LEU A 29 -10.50 -3.85 -39.49
C LEU A 29 -9.98 -2.48 -38.99
N HIS A 30 -10.83 -1.47 -38.93
CA HIS A 30 -10.55 -0.36 -38.07
C HIS A 30 -10.60 -0.92 -36.64
N PRO A 31 -9.49 -0.84 -35.85
CA PRO A 31 -9.58 -1.15 -34.44
C PRO A 31 -10.66 -0.21 -33.90
N ARG A 32 -11.79 -0.77 -33.47
CA ARG A 32 -12.81 0.03 -32.76
C ARG A 32 -12.08 0.68 -31.62
N PRO A 33 -12.08 2.05 -31.51
CA PRO A 33 -11.54 2.68 -30.33
C PRO A 33 -12.22 2.03 -29.13
N ALA A 34 -11.44 1.55 -28.18
CA ALA A 34 -11.99 1.03 -26.93
C ALA A 34 -12.93 2.12 -26.37
N PRO A 35 -14.16 1.76 -25.99
CA PRO A 35 -15.08 2.76 -25.45
C PRO A 35 -14.38 3.48 -24.29
N ALA A 36 -14.36 4.82 -24.37
CA ALA A 36 -13.78 5.63 -23.31
C ALA A 36 -14.45 5.26 -21.98
N GLU A 37 -13.66 5.10 -20.93
CA GLU A 37 -14.20 4.81 -19.61
C GLU A 37 -15.15 5.95 -19.18
N PRO A 38 -16.36 5.65 -18.70
CA PRO A 38 -17.33 6.66 -18.31
C PRO A 38 -16.77 7.58 -17.21
N PRO A 39 -17.28 8.82 -17.06
CA PRO A 39 -16.89 9.69 -15.94
C PRO A 39 -17.24 9.02 -14.61
N PRO A 40 -16.55 9.38 -13.51
CA PRO A 40 -16.87 8.84 -12.19
C PRO A 40 -18.28 9.28 -11.78
N GLU A 41 -18.97 8.45 -11.02
CA GLU A 41 -20.34 8.71 -10.53
C GLU A 41 -20.39 9.89 -9.53
N THR A 42 -19.22 10.26 -8.99
CA THR A 42 -19.04 11.42 -8.10
C THR A 42 -17.70 12.08 -8.37
N THR A 43 -17.66 13.39 -8.24
CA THR A 43 -16.41 14.19 -8.31
C THR A 43 -15.81 14.47 -6.94
N THR A 44 -16.50 14.09 -5.86
CA THR A 44 -16.01 14.23 -4.48
C THR A 44 -15.46 12.90 -3.98
N LEU A 45 -14.23 12.92 -3.45
CA LEU A 45 -13.61 11.76 -2.84
C LEU A 45 -13.12 12.08 -1.42
N ARG A 46 -13.57 11.31 -0.45
CA ARG A 46 -13.13 11.41 0.95
C ARG A 46 -12.18 10.24 1.27
N LEU A 47 -10.94 10.56 1.65
CA LEU A 47 -9.92 9.59 2.00
C LEU A 47 -9.64 9.62 3.50
N VAL A 48 -9.49 8.46 4.13
CA VAL A 48 -9.04 8.42 5.53
C VAL A 48 -7.64 9.00 5.62
N GLN A 49 -7.39 9.91 6.55
CA GLN A 49 -6.03 10.36 6.82
C GLN A 49 -5.27 9.25 7.55
N GLY A 50 -4.37 8.57 6.82
CA GLY A 50 -3.53 7.52 7.37
C GLY A 50 -2.51 8.03 8.39
N LEU A 51 -1.79 7.10 9.00
CA LEU A 51 -0.66 7.37 9.89
C LEU A 51 0.66 6.98 9.21
N GLY A 52 1.69 7.76 9.50
CA GLY A 52 3.05 7.48 9.05
C GLY A 52 3.31 7.83 7.59
N LEU A 53 4.57 7.71 7.20
CA LEU A 53 5.03 8.07 5.85
C LEU A 53 4.85 6.94 4.83
N CYS A 54 4.60 5.72 5.27
CA CYS A 54 4.40 4.57 4.38
C CYS A 54 3.12 4.67 3.55
N VAL A 55 2.15 5.47 3.96
CA VAL A 55 0.93 5.75 3.18
C VAL A 55 1.11 6.92 2.19
N ALA A 56 2.35 7.34 1.91
CA ALA A 56 2.67 8.38 0.94
C ALA A 56 1.96 8.27 -0.41
N PRO A 57 1.74 7.08 -1.00
CA PRO A 57 0.97 6.98 -2.24
C PRO A 57 -0.40 7.67 -2.17
N GLN A 58 -1.10 7.57 -1.05
CA GLN A 58 -2.38 8.26 -0.87
C GLN A 58 -2.22 9.78 -0.81
N TYR A 59 -1.13 10.27 -0.20
CA TYR A 59 -0.88 11.72 -0.08
C TYR A 59 -0.47 12.36 -1.40
N VAL A 60 0.36 11.69 -2.21
CA VAL A 60 0.80 12.20 -3.51
C VAL A 60 -0.20 11.93 -4.64
N ALA A 61 -1.27 11.19 -4.38
CA ALA A 61 -2.28 10.88 -5.38
C ALA A 61 -3.15 12.09 -5.77
N GLU A 62 -3.08 13.24 -5.11
CA GLU A 62 -3.99 14.38 -5.31
C GLU A 62 -4.08 14.81 -6.77
N GLU A 63 -2.94 15.06 -7.44
CA GLU A 63 -2.93 15.44 -8.86
C GLU A 63 -3.44 14.34 -9.79
N LEU A 64 -3.14 13.08 -9.46
CA LEU A 64 -3.60 11.92 -10.22
C LEU A 64 -5.11 11.72 -10.04
N LEU A 65 -5.64 11.98 -8.86
CA LEU A 65 -7.08 11.93 -8.59
C LEU A 65 -7.82 13.02 -9.38
N GLN A 66 -7.26 14.23 -9.46
CA GLN A 66 -7.82 15.30 -10.30
C GLN A 66 -7.86 14.89 -11.77
N ALA A 67 -6.80 14.29 -12.29
CA ALA A 67 -6.75 13.76 -13.65
C ALA A 67 -7.75 12.61 -13.90
N GLU A 68 -8.15 11.89 -12.84
CA GLU A 68 -9.18 10.84 -12.90
C GLU A 68 -10.62 11.40 -12.76
N GLY A 69 -10.78 12.71 -12.57
CA GLY A 69 -12.07 13.41 -12.54
C GLY A 69 -12.59 13.77 -11.15
N PHE A 70 -11.77 13.63 -10.10
CA PHE A 70 -12.13 14.07 -8.75
C PHE A 70 -11.75 15.55 -8.58
N LEU A 71 -12.75 16.41 -8.47
CA LEU A 71 -12.56 17.86 -8.33
C LEU A 71 -12.41 18.27 -6.86
N ASP A 72 -12.89 17.42 -5.95
CA ASP A 72 -13.00 17.72 -4.53
C ASP A 72 -12.53 16.50 -3.72
N VAL A 73 -11.27 16.56 -3.26
CA VAL A 73 -10.62 15.49 -2.51
C VAL A 73 -10.36 15.94 -1.08
N HIS A 74 -10.97 15.27 -0.12
CA HIS A 74 -10.86 15.59 1.30
C HIS A 74 -10.17 14.49 2.09
N SER A 75 -9.36 14.89 3.07
CA SER A 75 -8.82 14.01 4.09
C SER A 75 -9.72 14.00 5.33
N VAL A 76 -10.22 12.82 5.69
CA VAL A 76 -11.02 12.60 6.90
C VAL A 76 -10.09 12.13 8.01
N LYS A 77 -9.92 12.97 9.03
CA LYS A 77 -9.09 12.64 10.20
C LYS A 77 -9.86 11.71 11.12
N SER A 78 -9.19 10.69 11.62
CA SER A 78 -9.67 9.98 12.81
C SER A 78 -9.33 10.78 14.06
N ASN A 79 -10.21 10.73 15.05
CA ASN A 79 -9.99 11.42 16.33
C ASN A 79 -8.93 10.73 17.19
N THR A 80 -8.69 9.46 16.96
CA THR A 80 -7.71 8.65 17.71
C THR A 80 -6.99 7.67 16.80
N VAL A 81 -5.80 7.22 17.22
CA VAL A 81 -5.04 6.15 16.53
C VAL A 81 -5.81 4.83 16.50
N ARG A 82 -6.66 4.61 17.50
CA ARG A 82 -7.51 3.42 17.65
C ARG A 82 -8.55 3.31 16.55
N ASP A 83 -9.07 4.44 16.08
CA ASP A 83 -10.29 4.49 15.27
C ASP A 83 -10.00 4.88 13.81
N LEU A 84 -8.78 4.58 13.31
CA LEU A 84 -8.40 4.92 11.94
C LEU A 84 -9.32 4.32 10.88
N GLU A 85 -9.88 3.14 11.15
CA GLU A 85 -10.80 2.44 10.23
C GLU A 85 -12.27 2.86 10.43
N VAL A 86 -12.59 3.57 11.51
CA VAL A 86 -13.97 3.99 11.83
C VAL A 86 -14.59 4.85 10.73
N PRO A 87 -13.91 5.90 10.20
CA PRO A 87 -14.49 6.70 9.13
C PRO A 87 -14.82 5.89 7.86
N LEU A 88 -14.06 4.83 7.62
CA LEU A 88 -14.31 3.94 6.48
C LEU A 88 -15.54 3.07 6.74
N ALA A 89 -15.67 2.53 7.94
CA ALA A 89 -16.82 1.70 8.32
C ALA A 89 -18.11 2.52 8.42
N SER A 90 -18.07 3.75 8.94
CA SER A 90 -19.24 4.64 9.03
C SER A 90 -19.68 5.21 7.67
N GLY A 91 -18.81 5.23 6.66
CA GLY A 91 -19.05 5.89 5.37
C GLY A 91 -18.70 7.39 5.36
N ASP A 92 -18.10 7.91 6.45
CA ASP A 92 -17.57 9.28 6.48
C ASP A 92 -16.40 9.41 5.50
N ALA A 93 -15.61 8.36 5.31
CA ALA A 93 -14.62 8.24 4.25
C ALA A 93 -15.02 7.16 3.23
N HIS A 94 -14.60 7.36 1.97
CA HIS A 94 -14.87 6.45 0.87
C HIS A 94 -13.80 5.37 0.75
N LEU A 95 -12.54 5.76 0.80
CA LEU A 95 -11.38 4.89 0.64
C LEU A 95 -10.27 5.27 1.61
N GLY A 96 -9.32 4.36 1.84
CA GLY A 96 -8.13 4.64 2.63
C GLY A 96 -7.10 3.52 2.57
N MET A 97 -5.82 3.89 2.68
CA MET A 97 -4.73 2.95 2.89
C MET A 97 -4.61 2.62 4.38
N HIS A 98 -4.56 1.33 4.69
CA HIS A 98 -4.45 0.82 6.07
C HIS A 98 -3.51 -0.37 6.14
N PHE A 99 -2.99 -0.66 7.33
CA PHE A 99 -2.25 -1.88 7.59
C PHE A 99 -3.12 -3.12 7.41
N ALA A 100 -2.56 -4.17 6.81
CA ALA A 100 -3.29 -5.38 6.44
C ALA A 100 -3.89 -6.12 7.65
N ALA A 101 -3.10 -6.30 8.72
CA ALA A 101 -3.55 -7.07 9.88
C ALA A 101 -4.78 -6.46 10.58
N PRO A 102 -4.85 -5.14 10.89
CA PRO A 102 -6.07 -4.56 11.46
C PRO A 102 -7.27 -4.59 10.51
N LEU A 103 -7.09 -4.44 9.18
CA LEU A 103 -8.21 -4.61 8.25
C LEU A 103 -8.82 -6.01 8.34
N VAL A 104 -8.01 -7.06 8.49
CA VAL A 104 -8.49 -8.43 8.69
C VAL A 104 -9.34 -8.55 9.96
N VAL A 105 -8.93 -7.89 11.05
CA VAL A 105 -9.70 -7.85 12.31
C VAL A 105 -11.06 -7.14 12.09
N ARG A 106 -11.08 -6.04 11.37
CA ARG A 106 -12.32 -5.29 11.06
C ARG A 106 -13.27 -6.11 10.17
N LEU A 107 -12.74 -6.88 9.23
CA LEU A 107 -13.56 -7.81 8.44
C LEU A 107 -14.19 -8.90 9.31
N ASP A 108 -13.45 -9.44 10.30
CA ASP A 108 -13.99 -10.43 11.25
C ASP A 108 -15.12 -9.86 12.13
N GLN A 109 -15.04 -8.56 12.43
CA GLN A 109 -16.09 -7.80 13.13
C GLN A 109 -17.30 -7.47 12.26
N ALA A 110 -17.28 -7.87 10.99
CA ALA A 110 -18.31 -7.61 9.99
C ALA A 110 -18.50 -6.11 9.68
N ASP A 111 -17.47 -5.30 9.82
CA ASP A 111 -17.50 -3.91 9.40
C ASP A 111 -17.84 -3.81 7.91
N PRO A 112 -18.61 -2.79 7.49
CA PRO A 112 -19.02 -2.61 6.09
C PRO A 112 -17.88 -2.05 5.23
N ILE A 113 -16.73 -2.69 5.26
CA ILE A 113 -15.53 -2.36 4.45
C ILE A 113 -15.24 -3.49 3.47
N VAL A 114 -14.45 -3.16 2.44
CA VAL A 114 -13.95 -4.13 1.45
C VAL A 114 -12.53 -3.78 1.04
N ILE A 115 -11.66 -4.78 0.95
CA ILE A 115 -10.27 -4.63 0.51
C ILE A 115 -10.24 -4.68 -1.02
N LEU A 116 -9.53 -3.73 -1.65
CA LEU A 116 -9.55 -3.48 -3.09
C LEU A 116 -8.22 -3.77 -3.78
N ALA A 117 -7.09 -3.51 -3.09
CA ALA A 117 -5.75 -3.69 -3.65
C ALA A 117 -4.68 -3.80 -2.56
N GLY A 118 -3.56 -4.45 -2.88
CA GLY A 118 -2.31 -4.27 -2.16
C GLY A 118 -1.57 -3.06 -2.71
N VAL A 119 -0.91 -2.28 -1.86
CA VAL A 119 -0.20 -1.06 -2.29
C VAL A 119 1.31 -1.21 -2.14
N HIS A 120 1.80 -1.62 -0.98
CA HIS A 120 3.22 -1.92 -0.78
C HIS A 120 3.42 -3.04 0.24
N ILE A 121 4.51 -3.78 0.06
CA ILE A 121 5.00 -4.74 1.03
C ILE A 121 5.84 -4.01 2.08
N GLY A 122 6.02 -4.61 3.24
CA GLY A 122 6.95 -4.23 4.31
C GLY A 122 7.03 -2.74 4.65
N CYS A 123 6.94 -2.40 5.89
CA CYS A 123 7.30 -1.08 6.41
C CYS A 123 7.52 -1.12 7.92
N PHE A 124 7.20 -2.23 8.57
CA PHE A 124 7.43 -2.39 9.99
C PHE A 124 8.84 -2.89 10.28
N GLU A 125 9.46 -2.33 11.30
CA GLU A 125 10.67 -2.88 11.90
C GLU A 125 10.45 -3.13 13.39
N LEU A 126 10.80 -4.33 13.85
CA LEU A 126 10.85 -4.67 15.27
C LEU A 126 12.23 -4.33 15.81
N PHE A 127 12.27 -3.42 16.76
CA PHE A 127 13.49 -3.05 17.49
C PHE A 127 13.53 -3.77 18.82
N GLY A 128 14.69 -4.30 19.19
CA GLY A 128 14.95 -4.97 20.46
C GLY A 128 16.12 -4.33 21.21
N THR A 129 16.10 -4.46 22.52
CA THR A 129 17.29 -4.32 23.36
C THR A 129 18.17 -5.56 23.19
N GLU A 130 19.37 -5.59 23.81
CA GLU A 130 20.25 -6.76 23.80
C GLU A 130 19.57 -8.07 24.31
N ARG A 131 18.44 -7.95 25.01
CA ARG A 131 17.65 -9.09 25.52
C ARG A 131 16.72 -9.71 24.47
N VAL A 132 16.56 -9.11 23.29
CA VAL A 132 15.65 -9.56 22.23
C VAL A 132 16.39 -9.56 20.90
N ARG A 133 16.83 -10.71 20.45
CA ARG A 133 17.56 -10.88 19.17
C ARG A 133 16.76 -11.62 18.11
N ALA A 134 15.65 -12.24 18.51
CA ALA A 134 14.70 -12.91 17.64
C ALA A 134 13.28 -12.73 18.19
N ILE A 135 12.25 -12.94 17.36
CA ILE A 135 10.85 -12.82 17.80
C ILE A 135 10.55 -13.77 18.99
N ARG A 136 11.16 -14.96 19.02
CA ARG A 136 10.97 -15.91 20.13
C ARG A 136 11.48 -15.40 21.48
N ASP A 137 12.43 -14.47 21.47
CA ASP A 137 12.97 -13.87 22.70
C ASP A 137 11.98 -12.90 23.36
N LEU A 138 10.90 -12.55 22.67
CA LEU A 138 9.82 -11.74 23.22
C LEU A 138 9.05 -12.44 24.34
N LYS A 139 9.21 -13.76 24.51
CA LYS A 139 8.55 -14.48 25.60
C LYS A 139 8.94 -13.92 26.96
N GLY A 140 7.94 -13.48 27.74
CA GLY A 140 8.11 -12.85 29.05
C GLY A 140 8.71 -11.44 29.00
N LYS A 141 8.77 -10.82 27.81
CA LYS A 141 9.31 -9.46 27.62
C LYS A 141 8.22 -8.40 27.62
N THR A 142 8.65 -7.16 27.89
CA THR A 142 7.81 -5.98 27.88
C THR A 142 7.91 -5.28 26.52
N VAL A 143 6.78 -5.13 25.84
CA VAL A 143 6.67 -4.50 24.52
C VAL A 143 5.73 -3.30 24.59
N ALA A 144 6.19 -2.14 24.16
CA ALA A 144 5.35 -0.96 24.10
C ALA A 144 4.59 -0.85 22.79
N VAL A 145 3.32 -0.48 22.89
CA VAL A 145 2.42 -0.14 21.78
C VAL A 145 1.68 1.16 22.09
N PRO A 146 1.25 1.92 21.06
CA PRO A 146 0.49 3.16 21.31
C PRO A 146 -0.86 2.91 21.99
N ASP A 147 -1.50 1.80 21.65
CA ASP A 147 -2.78 1.34 22.18
C ASP A 147 -2.94 -0.15 21.87
N LEU A 148 -3.66 -0.89 22.73
CA LEU A 148 -3.89 -2.34 22.59
C LEU A 148 -4.84 -2.73 21.44
N GLN A 149 -5.42 -1.77 20.73
CA GLN A 149 -6.36 -2.01 19.62
C GLN A 149 -5.86 -1.40 18.30
N THR A 150 -4.56 -1.13 18.19
CA THR A 150 -3.96 -0.49 17.00
C THR A 150 -3.29 -1.46 16.04
N GLY A 151 -2.97 -0.97 14.84
CA GLY A 151 -2.28 -1.74 13.81
C GLY A 151 -0.96 -2.39 14.26
N PRO A 152 -0.08 -1.69 14.98
CA PRO A 152 1.18 -2.27 15.43
C PRO A 152 1.02 -3.53 16.30
N ILE A 153 0.06 -3.55 17.22
CA ILE A 153 -0.15 -4.74 18.07
C ILE A 153 -0.70 -5.92 17.25
N THR A 154 -1.65 -5.68 16.34
CA THR A 154 -2.22 -6.78 15.52
C THR A 154 -1.15 -7.38 14.60
N PHE A 155 -0.29 -6.54 14.05
CA PHE A 155 0.83 -7.02 13.23
C PHE A 155 1.84 -7.81 14.09
N LEU A 156 2.28 -7.27 15.22
CA LEU A 156 3.25 -7.98 16.09
C LEU A 156 2.65 -9.25 16.70
N ALA A 157 1.37 -9.25 17.04
CA ALA A 157 0.68 -10.47 17.49
C ALA A 157 0.70 -11.58 16.42
N SER A 158 0.58 -11.22 15.14
CA SER A 158 0.71 -12.18 14.03
C SER A 158 2.13 -12.75 13.93
N MET A 159 3.16 -11.92 14.19
CA MET A 159 4.56 -12.38 14.24
C MET A 159 4.82 -13.32 15.41
N VAL A 160 4.30 -12.98 16.58
CA VAL A 160 4.41 -13.77 17.81
C VAL A 160 3.75 -15.13 17.63
N ALA A 161 2.53 -15.16 17.07
CA ALA A 161 1.82 -16.40 16.75
C ALA A 161 2.57 -17.25 15.72
N TYR A 162 3.17 -16.63 14.71
CA TYR A 162 3.96 -17.34 13.70
C TYR A 162 5.12 -18.14 14.28
N VAL A 163 5.74 -17.68 15.36
CA VAL A 163 6.83 -18.40 16.03
C VAL A 163 6.33 -19.32 17.15
N GLY A 164 5.01 -19.51 17.30
CA GLY A 164 4.40 -20.43 18.24
C GLY A 164 4.24 -19.88 19.67
N LEU A 165 4.30 -18.57 19.85
CA LEU A 165 3.99 -17.90 21.12
C LEU A 165 2.53 -17.44 21.17
N ASP A 166 1.93 -17.38 22.37
CA ASP A 166 0.60 -16.78 22.58
C ASP A 166 0.76 -15.28 22.92
N PRO A 167 0.37 -14.38 22.01
CA PRO A 167 0.54 -12.93 22.24
C PRO A 167 -0.22 -12.39 23.45
N ARG A 168 -1.21 -13.14 23.96
CA ARG A 168 -2.02 -12.73 25.13
C ARG A 168 -1.41 -13.18 26.45
N LYS A 169 -0.50 -14.17 26.44
CA LYS A 169 0.08 -14.78 27.64
C LYS A 169 1.59 -14.59 27.73
N ASP A 170 2.27 -14.67 26.58
CA ASP A 170 3.72 -14.71 26.51
C ASP A 170 4.35 -13.31 26.43
N ILE A 171 3.54 -12.25 26.17
CA ILE A 171 4.02 -10.88 26.01
C ILE A 171 3.40 -9.98 27.09
N THR A 172 4.24 -9.15 27.73
CA THR A 172 3.76 -8.07 28.59
C THR A 172 3.60 -6.80 27.77
N TRP A 173 2.37 -6.48 27.41
CA TRP A 173 2.06 -5.26 26.66
C TRP A 173 1.95 -4.06 27.59
N VAL A 174 2.63 -2.95 27.24
CA VAL A 174 2.48 -1.66 27.89
C VAL A 174 2.09 -0.59 26.89
N THR A 175 1.26 0.35 27.31
CA THR A 175 0.76 1.42 26.43
C THR A 175 1.47 2.72 26.70
N HIS A 176 2.17 3.25 25.70
CA HIS A 176 2.86 4.53 25.74
C HIS A 176 2.75 5.25 24.38
N PRO A 177 2.64 6.58 24.36
CA PRO A 177 2.81 7.34 23.13
C PRO A 177 4.11 6.97 22.42
N ARG A 178 4.12 6.98 21.08
CA ARG A 178 5.27 6.53 20.28
C ARG A 178 6.59 7.20 20.68
N ALA A 179 6.58 8.50 20.95
CA ALA A 179 7.78 9.23 21.39
C ALA A 179 8.32 8.71 22.71
N GLU A 180 7.44 8.46 23.69
CA GLU A 180 7.79 7.92 25.00
C GLU A 180 8.27 6.47 24.89
N ALA A 181 7.60 5.63 24.09
CA ALA A 181 8.00 4.24 23.86
C ALA A 181 9.44 4.15 23.32
N LYS A 182 9.83 5.02 22.37
CA LYS A 182 11.20 5.08 21.85
C LYS A 182 12.21 5.48 22.94
N GLN A 183 11.85 6.41 23.83
CA GLN A 183 12.70 6.79 24.96
C GLN A 183 12.83 5.62 25.95
N LEU A 184 11.74 4.94 26.31
CA LEU A 184 11.76 3.78 27.19
C LEU A 184 12.62 2.64 26.62
N LEU A 185 12.60 2.44 25.29
CA LEU A 185 13.50 1.50 24.63
C LEU A 185 14.96 1.91 24.77
N ALA A 186 15.28 3.20 24.57
CA ALA A 186 16.64 3.72 24.73
C ALA A 186 17.16 3.55 26.17
N GLU A 187 16.27 3.68 27.16
CA GLU A 187 16.58 3.52 28.59
C GLU A 187 16.58 2.04 29.05
N GLY A 188 16.23 1.10 28.15
CA GLY A 188 16.11 -0.32 28.47
C GLY A 188 14.97 -0.68 29.44
N LYS A 189 14.00 0.23 29.61
CA LYS A 189 12.81 0.05 30.45
C LYS A 189 11.73 -0.81 29.78
N ILE A 190 11.75 -0.91 28.45
CA ILE A 190 11.03 -1.88 27.67
C ILE A 190 12.03 -2.74 26.89
N ASP A 191 11.60 -3.92 26.44
CA ASP A 191 12.48 -4.86 25.75
C ASP A 191 12.42 -4.71 24.22
N ALA A 192 11.26 -4.31 23.69
CA ALA A 192 11.06 -4.16 22.26
C ALA A 192 10.01 -3.11 21.92
N PHE A 193 10.10 -2.61 20.68
CA PHE A 193 9.19 -1.65 20.06
C PHE A 193 9.02 -1.97 18.59
N LEU A 194 7.77 -2.03 18.11
CA LEU A 194 7.47 -2.16 16.69
C LEU A 194 7.20 -0.77 16.09
N GLY A 195 8.10 -0.32 15.22
CA GLY A 195 7.99 0.96 14.53
C GLY A 195 7.54 0.81 13.09
N PHE A 196 6.92 1.88 12.57
CA PHE A 196 6.68 2.11 11.15
C PHE A 196 7.13 3.53 10.78
N PRO A 197 7.43 3.81 9.49
CA PRO A 197 8.04 5.11 9.11
C PRO A 197 7.30 6.33 9.67
N PRO A 198 8.02 7.32 10.26
CA PRO A 198 9.49 7.45 10.25
C PRO A 198 10.21 6.90 11.49
N ASP A 199 9.57 6.14 12.40
CA ASP A 199 10.21 5.65 13.62
C ASP A 199 11.43 4.76 13.36
N PRO A 200 11.41 3.80 12.41
CA PRO A 200 12.60 2.98 12.13
C PRO A 200 13.81 3.83 11.74
N GLN A 201 13.62 4.82 10.87
CA GLN A 201 14.68 5.72 10.42
C GLN A 201 15.27 6.51 11.60
N GLU A 202 14.41 7.01 12.49
CA GLU A 202 14.84 7.72 13.69
C GLU A 202 15.62 6.82 14.65
N LEU A 203 15.11 5.62 14.94
CA LEU A 203 15.76 4.69 15.87
C LEU A 203 17.14 4.26 15.38
N ARG A 204 17.26 3.95 14.07
CA ARG A 204 18.55 3.62 13.45
C ARG A 204 19.52 4.80 13.49
N ALA A 205 19.07 6.01 13.14
CA ALA A 205 19.90 7.21 13.16
C ALA A 205 20.43 7.53 14.57
N LYS A 206 19.59 7.32 15.59
CA LYS A 206 19.96 7.54 17.01
C LYS A 206 20.63 6.33 17.67
N LYS A 207 20.78 5.20 16.96
CA LYS A 207 21.35 3.95 17.48
C LYS A 207 20.61 3.44 18.73
N ILE A 208 19.28 3.54 18.72
CA ILE A 208 18.40 3.08 19.80
C ILE A 208 17.95 1.64 19.48
N GLY A 209 18.34 0.68 20.33
CA GLY A 209 18.10 -0.73 20.10
C GLY A 209 18.81 -1.24 18.84
N HIS A 210 18.39 -2.41 18.36
CA HIS A 210 18.80 -2.97 17.07
C HIS A 210 17.59 -3.56 16.35
N VAL A 211 17.68 -3.69 15.03
CA VAL A 211 16.62 -4.29 14.22
C VAL A 211 16.62 -5.79 14.42
N VAL A 212 15.52 -6.32 14.94
CA VAL A 212 15.27 -7.76 15.12
C VAL A 212 14.58 -8.35 13.89
N VAL A 213 13.65 -7.58 13.30
CA VAL A 213 12.95 -7.92 12.07
C VAL A 213 12.72 -6.65 11.26
N ASN A 214 13.00 -6.73 9.96
CA ASN A 214 12.57 -5.75 8.97
C ASN A 214 11.60 -6.41 8.00
N SER A 215 10.32 -6.05 8.07
CA SER A 215 9.27 -6.69 7.27
C SER A 215 9.38 -6.42 5.77
N ALA A 216 10.23 -5.49 5.32
CA ALA A 216 10.47 -5.24 3.91
C ALA A 216 11.40 -6.28 3.26
N VAL A 217 12.26 -6.93 4.07
CA VAL A 217 13.30 -7.84 3.56
C VAL A 217 13.26 -9.22 4.21
N ASP A 218 12.77 -9.34 5.46
CA ASP A 218 12.78 -10.59 6.20
C ASP A 218 11.55 -11.44 5.88
N GLN A 219 11.79 -12.73 5.59
CA GLN A 219 10.73 -13.71 5.37
C GLN A 219 10.09 -14.14 6.70
N PRO A 220 8.78 -14.47 6.69
CA PRO A 220 7.89 -14.46 5.53
C PRO A 220 7.26 -13.11 5.21
N TRP A 221 7.43 -12.08 6.05
CA TRP A 221 6.69 -10.81 5.99
C TRP A 221 6.94 -10.02 4.71
N SER A 222 8.15 -10.11 4.14
CA SER A 222 8.51 -9.48 2.86
C SER A 222 7.76 -10.04 1.65
N HIS A 223 6.96 -11.10 1.82
CA HIS A 223 6.10 -11.66 0.78
C HIS A 223 4.65 -11.19 0.85
N TYR A 224 4.31 -10.38 1.85
CA TYR A 224 2.93 -9.94 2.07
C TYR A 224 2.85 -8.42 2.13
N PHE A 225 1.73 -7.90 1.64
CA PHE A 225 1.47 -6.46 1.73
C PHE A 225 1.40 -6.01 3.20
N CYS A 226 2.13 -4.94 3.50
CA CYS A 226 1.98 -4.24 4.77
C CYS A 226 0.73 -3.36 4.74
N CYS A 227 0.55 -2.58 3.65
CA CYS A 227 -0.59 -1.71 3.46
C CYS A 227 -1.45 -2.15 2.28
N LEU A 228 -2.75 -2.19 2.55
CA LEU A 228 -3.81 -2.45 1.59
C LEU A 228 -4.65 -1.19 1.42
N LEU A 229 -5.26 -1.04 0.25
CA LEU A 229 -6.31 -0.06 0.00
C LEU A 229 -7.65 -0.71 0.26
N ALA A 230 -8.44 -0.09 1.13
CA ALA A 230 -9.79 -0.53 1.45
C ALA A 230 -10.81 0.57 1.16
N GLY A 231 -12.07 0.20 0.98
CA GLY A 231 -13.19 1.11 0.73
C GLY A 231 -14.40 0.81 1.61
N ASN A 232 -15.23 1.84 1.82
CA ASN A 232 -16.57 1.63 2.34
C ASN A 232 -17.37 0.77 1.34
N ARG A 233 -17.98 -0.30 1.81
CA ARG A 233 -18.66 -1.30 0.96
C ARG A 233 -19.77 -0.68 0.11
N GLU A 234 -20.57 0.20 0.71
CA GLU A 234 -21.69 0.83 0.01
C GLU A 234 -21.19 1.79 -1.07
N PHE A 235 -20.15 2.59 -0.79
CA PHE A 235 -19.53 3.45 -1.79
C PHE A 235 -19.00 2.62 -2.97
N VAL A 236 -18.26 1.57 -2.70
CA VAL A 236 -17.67 0.70 -3.74
C VAL A 236 -18.77 0.05 -4.61
N ARG A 237 -19.89 -0.33 -3.99
CA ARG A 237 -21.03 -0.93 -4.68
C ARG A 237 -21.74 0.07 -5.59
N THR A 238 -21.95 1.29 -5.12
CA THR A 238 -22.75 2.33 -5.81
C THR A 238 -21.93 3.20 -6.76
N HIS A 239 -20.59 3.26 -6.58
CA HIS A 239 -19.67 4.09 -7.35
C HIS A 239 -18.50 3.29 -7.93
N PRO A 240 -18.76 2.26 -8.76
CA PRO A 240 -17.69 1.37 -9.24
C PRO A 240 -16.70 2.06 -10.17
N VAL A 241 -17.11 3.04 -10.99
CA VAL A 241 -16.18 3.79 -11.85
C VAL A 241 -15.29 4.70 -11.02
N ALA A 242 -15.87 5.46 -10.10
CA ALA A 242 -15.12 6.29 -9.15
C ALA A 242 -14.14 5.45 -8.33
N THR A 243 -14.57 4.28 -7.84
CA THR A 243 -13.70 3.35 -7.11
C THR A 243 -12.51 2.91 -7.97
N LYS A 244 -12.75 2.44 -9.20
CA LYS A 244 -11.68 1.99 -10.11
C LYS A 244 -10.68 3.12 -10.38
N ARG A 245 -11.17 4.32 -10.66
CA ARG A 245 -10.34 5.50 -10.93
C ARG A 245 -9.50 5.90 -9.72
N ALA A 246 -10.07 5.89 -8.52
CA ALA A 246 -9.34 6.18 -7.29
C ALA A 246 -8.26 5.12 -6.99
N VAL A 247 -8.57 3.84 -7.16
CA VAL A 247 -7.59 2.75 -7.05
C VAL A 247 -6.45 2.95 -8.04
N ARG A 248 -6.75 3.31 -9.30
CA ARG A 248 -5.75 3.58 -10.33
C ARG A 248 -4.83 4.73 -9.96
N ALA A 249 -5.38 5.84 -9.46
CA ALA A 249 -4.60 6.99 -9.02
C ALA A 249 -3.65 6.64 -7.87
N ILE A 250 -4.12 5.92 -6.86
CA ILE A 250 -3.30 5.53 -5.70
C ILE A 250 -2.20 4.53 -6.10
N LEU A 251 -2.48 3.56 -6.98
CA LEU A 251 -1.47 2.61 -7.45
C LEU A 251 -0.43 3.28 -8.36
N LYS A 252 -0.82 4.25 -9.20
CA LYS A 252 0.14 5.09 -9.94
C LYS A 252 0.97 5.96 -9.02
N ALA A 253 0.38 6.48 -7.94
CA ALA A 253 1.11 7.23 -6.92
C ALA A 253 2.14 6.36 -6.18
N ALA A 254 1.87 5.06 -5.99
CA ALA A 254 2.87 4.13 -5.48
C ALA A 254 4.06 4.01 -6.44
N ASP A 255 3.82 3.91 -7.76
CA ASP A 255 4.90 3.96 -8.76
C ASP A 255 5.69 5.28 -8.68
N VAL A 256 5.03 6.42 -8.48
CA VAL A 256 5.69 7.74 -8.28
C VAL A 256 6.56 7.74 -7.03
N CYS A 257 6.09 7.17 -5.91
CA CYS A 257 6.89 7.04 -4.69
C CYS A 257 8.18 6.25 -4.92
N ALA A 258 8.11 5.18 -5.70
CA ALA A 258 9.28 4.36 -6.03
C ALA A 258 10.24 5.06 -7.01
N LEU A 259 9.71 5.74 -8.03
CA LEU A 259 10.50 6.31 -9.11
C LEU A 259 11.09 7.68 -8.77
N GLU A 260 10.45 8.45 -7.91
CA GLU A 260 10.80 9.83 -7.59
C GLU A 260 10.96 10.09 -6.08
N PRO A 261 11.73 9.28 -5.35
CA PRO A 261 11.78 9.31 -3.88
C PRO A 261 12.14 10.68 -3.31
N ALA A 262 13.07 11.41 -3.94
CA ALA A 262 13.48 12.73 -3.47
C ALA A 262 12.38 13.79 -3.65
N ARG A 263 11.63 13.75 -4.76
CA ARG A 263 10.49 14.64 -5.00
C ARG A 263 9.36 14.38 -4.00
N VAL A 264 9.04 13.10 -3.78
CA VAL A 264 8.01 12.73 -2.81
C VAL A 264 8.42 13.09 -1.39
N ALA A 265 9.67 12.86 -1.00
CA ALA A 265 10.17 13.26 0.32
C ALA A 265 10.04 14.78 0.55
N ARG A 266 10.36 15.60 -0.47
CA ARG A 266 10.18 17.05 -0.39
C ARG A 266 8.72 17.42 -0.24
N PHE A 267 7.84 16.84 -1.06
CA PHE A 267 6.39 17.04 -0.96
C PHE A 267 5.85 16.73 0.45
N LEU A 268 6.29 15.62 1.06
CA LEU A 268 5.83 15.25 2.40
C LEU A 268 6.25 16.27 3.47
N VAL A 269 7.45 16.87 3.33
CA VAL A 269 7.91 17.95 4.22
C VAL A 269 7.12 19.23 3.98
N ASP A 270 6.99 19.65 2.73
CA ASP A 270 6.31 20.90 2.36
C ASP A 270 4.82 20.90 2.75
N LYS A 271 4.17 19.74 2.69
CA LYS A 271 2.77 19.54 3.14
C LYS A 271 2.64 19.29 4.65
N GLY A 272 3.74 19.24 5.41
CA GLY A 272 3.73 19.10 6.86
C GLY A 272 3.45 17.67 7.38
N TYR A 273 3.56 16.64 6.53
CA TYR A 273 3.42 15.24 6.96
C TYR A 273 4.59 14.78 7.85
N THR A 274 5.76 15.39 7.67
CA THR A 274 6.94 15.19 8.51
C THR A 274 7.83 16.43 8.46
N PRO A 275 8.52 16.79 9.57
CA PRO A 275 9.52 17.84 9.54
C PRO A 275 10.89 17.37 9.01
N ASN A 276 11.13 16.06 8.92
CA ASN A 276 12.45 15.50 8.63
C ASN A 276 12.52 14.93 7.21
N TYR A 277 13.23 15.65 6.33
CA TYR A 277 13.43 15.26 4.94
C TYR A 277 14.23 13.95 4.80
N ASP A 278 15.28 13.76 5.60
CA ASP A 278 16.14 12.58 5.47
C ASP A 278 15.37 11.30 5.83
N TYR A 279 14.53 11.35 6.85
CA TYR A 279 13.68 10.20 7.21
C TYR A 279 12.60 9.95 6.16
N ALA A 280 12.04 11.02 5.57
CA ALA A 280 11.11 10.88 4.45
C ALA A 280 11.78 10.24 3.23
N LEU A 281 12.98 10.71 2.86
CA LEU A 281 13.73 10.18 1.73
C LEU A 281 14.09 8.71 1.95
N GLN A 282 14.62 8.35 3.12
CA GLN A 282 14.93 6.97 3.47
C GLN A 282 13.67 6.09 3.38
N THR A 283 12.52 6.58 3.90
CA THR A 283 11.25 5.84 3.80
C THR A 283 10.89 5.56 2.35
N MET A 284 10.97 6.56 1.47
CA MET A 284 10.64 6.39 0.05
C MET A 284 11.58 5.43 -0.68
N GLN A 285 12.83 5.32 -0.23
CA GLN A 285 13.84 4.42 -0.80
C GLN A 285 13.74 2.98 -0.25
N GLU A 286 13.29 2.81 0.98
CA GLU A 286 13.28 1.52 1.68
C GLU A 286 11.96 0.76 1.55
N VAL A 287 10.83 1.47 1.44
CA VAL A 287 9.52 0.82 1.28
C VAL A 287 9.31 0.42 -0.18
N PRO A 288 9.05 -0.88 -0.46
CA PRO A 288 8.92 -1.38 -1.83
C PRO A 288 7.56 -1.02 -2.45
N TYR A 289 7.40 0.23 -2.92
CA TYR A 289 6.17 0.73 -3.52
C TYR A 289 5.91 0.20 -4.94
N ASP A 290 6.94 -0.29 -5.64
CA ASP A 290 6.85 -0.81 -7.00
C ASP A 290 6.30 -2.24 -7.08
N LYS A 291 6.10 -2.92 -5.93
CA LYS A 291 5.77 -4.35 -5.87
C LYS A 291 4.29 -4.70 -5.95
N TRP A 292 3.39 -3.72 -6.05
CA TRP A 292 1.95 -3.98 -6.03
C TRP A 292 1.45 -4.88 -7.19
N ARG A 293 2.19 -4.94 -8.31
CA ARG A 293 1.85 -5.81 -9.44
C ARG A 293 2.28 -7.25 -9.24
N GLU A 294 3.35 -7.48 -8.47
CA GLU A 294 4.04 -8.77 -8.38
C GLU A 294 3.37 -9.70 -7.37
N TYR A 295 2.80 -9.16 -6.30
CA TYR A 295 2.23 -9.93 -5.21
C TYR A 295 0.71 -10.04 -5.32
N ASP A 296 0.16 -11.12 -4.70
CA ASP A 296 -1.27 -11.33 -4.61
C ASP A 296 -1.79 -10.83 -3.24
N PRO A 297 -2.67 -9.80 -3.20
CA PRO A 297 -3.21 -9.32 -1.94
C PRO A 297 -4.16 -10.33 -1.27
N GLU A 298 -4.70 -11.31 -2.00
CA GLU A 298 -5.49 -12.38 -1.39
C GLU A 298 -4.62 -13.25 -0.49
N ASP A 299 -3.39 -13.57 -0.90
CA ASP A 299 -2.44 -14.31 -0.07
C ASP A 299 -2.09 -13.55 1.21
N THR A 300 -2.03 -12.21 1.11
CA THR A 300 -1.84 -11.35 2.30
C THR A 300 -3.01 -11.47 3.27
N VAL A 301 -4.25 -11.36 2.81
CA VAL A 301 -5.43 -11.52 3.65
C VAL A 301 -5.46 -12.91 4.27
N ARG A 302 -5.17 -13.94 3.48
CA ARG A 302 -5.08 -15.34 3.92
C ARG A 302 -4.04 -15.53 5.03
N PHE A 303 -2.83 -14.99 4.81
CA PHE A 303 -1.74 -15.10 5.78
C PHE A 303 -2.10 -14.47 7.12
N TYR A 304 -2.52 -13.19 7.13
CA TYR A 304 -2.85 -12.50 8.37
C TYR A 304 -4.10 -13.10 9.05
N ALA A 305 -5.11 -13.50 8.29
CA ALA A 305 -6.28 -14.17 8.85
C ALA A 305 -5.91 -15.48 9.56
N LEU A 306 -5.02 -16.29 8.98
CA LEU A 306 -4.54 -17.51 9.61
C LEU A 306 -3.77 -17.21 10.91
N ARG A 307 -2.82 -16.26 10.87
CA ARG A 307 -2.01 -15.90 12.04
C ARG A 307 -2.83 -15.28 13.16
N LEU A 308 -3.78 -14.40 12.82
CA LEU A 308 -4.66 -13.77 13.80
C LEU A 308 -5.68 -14.76 14.40
N HIS A 309 -6.12 -15.73 13.62
CA HIS A 309 -6.95 -16.83 14.12
C HIS A 309 -6.18 -17.70 15.12
N GLU A 310 -4.94 -18.08 14.82
CA GLU A 310 -4.04 -18.79 15.73
C GLU A 310 -3.75 -17.98 17.01
N ALA A 311 -3.61 -16.66 16.89
CA ALA A 311 -3.48 -15.73 18.01
C ALA A 311 -4.77 -15.59 18.83
N GLY A 312 -5.90 -16.16 18.39
CA GLY A 312 -7.22 -16.01 19.00
C GLY A 312 -7.79 -14.61 18.95
N MET A 313 -7.32 -13.78 18.00
CA MET A 313 -7.78 -12.39 17.82
C MET A 313 -8.97 -12.29 16.87
N ILE A 314 -9.19 -13.29 16.02
CA ILE A 314 -10.35 -13.40 15.13
C ILE A 314 -10.98 -14.79 15.21
N LYS A 315 -12.23 -14.90 14.75
CA LYS A 315 -13.02 -16.16 14.78
C LYS A 315 -13.31 -16.71 13.39
N SER A 316 -13.41 -15.86 12.38
CA SER A 316 -13.76 -16.28 11.03
C SER A 316 -12.60 -16.98 10.33
N SER A 317 -12.91 -17.92 9.45
CA SER A 317 -11.91 -18.57 8.62
C SER A 317 -11.37 -17.60 7.55
N PRO A 318 -10.11 -17.80 7.08
CA PRO A 318 -9.55 -17.01 5.99
C PRO A 318 -10.43 -17.01 4.74
N GLN A 319 -11.02 -18.15 4.39
CA GLN A 319 -11.87 -18.29 3.21
C GLN A 319 -13.12 -17.41 3.32
N LYS A 320 -13.76 -17.35 4.50
CA LYS A 320 -14.92 -16.49 4.74
C LYS A 320 -14.54 -15.01 4.60
N LEU A 321 -13.43 -14.59 5.20
CA LEU A 321 -12.97 -13.21 5.17
C LEU A 321 -12.62 -12.77 3.74
N ILE A 322 -11.95 -13.61 2.96
CA ILE A 322 -11.64 -13.35 1.55
C ILE A 322 -12.95 -13.23 0.75
N ALA A 323 -13.83 -14.22 0.83
CA ALA A 323 -15.04 -14.23 0.04
C ALA A 323 -15.98 -13.03 0.32
N GLN A 324 -16.03 -12.55 1.56
CA GLN A 324 -16.93 -11.49 1.99
C GLN A 324 -16.27 -10.11 2.11
N GLY A 325 -14.95 -10.07 2.27
CA GLY A 325 -14.19 -8.87 2.62
C GLY A 325 -13.31 -8.32 1.50
N THR A 326 -13.29 -8.92 0.30
CA THR A 326 -12.40 -8.48 -0.78
C THR A 326 -13.14 -8.29 -2.10
N ASP A 327 -12.64 -7.38 -2.93
CA ASP A 327 -13.13 -7.15 -4.29
C ASP A 327 -11.96 -6.85 -5.23
N TRP A 328 -11.41 -7.89 -5.84
CA TRP A 328 -10.23 -7.80 -6.70
C TRP A 328 -10.54 -7.39 -8.14
N ARG A 329 -11.81 -7.17 -8.53
CA ARG A 329 -12.18 -6.84 -9.92
C ARG A 329 -11.46 -5.58 -10.43
N PHE A 330 -11.29 -4.56 -9.58
CA PHE A 330 -10.63 -3.30 -9.94
C PHE A 330 -9.13 -3.52 -10.13
N LEU A 331 -8.46 -4.16 -9.17
CA LEU A 331 -7.03 -4.49 -9.27
C LEU A 331 -6.73 -5.35 -10.49
N ASN A 332 -7.54 -6.39 -10.73
CA ASN A 332 -7.36 -7.29 -11.87
C ASN A 332 -7.53 -6.58 -13.22
N ALA A 333 -8.47 -5.63 -13.32
CA ALA A 333 -8.60 -4.78 -14.51
C ALA A 333 -7.36 -3.89 -14.67
N LEU A 334 -6.91 -3.22 -13.60
CA LEU A 334 -5.77 -2.31 -13.62
C LEU A 334 -4.44 -3.03 -13.90
N LYS A 335 -4.23 -4.23 -13.37
CA LYS A 335 -3.06 -5.06 -13.72
C LYS A 335 -3.00 -5.37 -15.23
N LYS A 336 -4.15 -5.47 -15.90
CA LYS A 336 -4.21 -5.65 -17.38
C LYS A 336 -3.97 -4.34 -18.13
N GLU A 337 -4.58 -3.25 -17.65
CA GLU A 337 -4.48 -1.91 -18.28
C GLU A 337 -3.08 -1.30 -18.14
N LEU A 338 -2.44 -1.49 -17.01
CA LEU A 338 -1.15 -0.91 -16.63
C LEU A 338 0.03 -1.88 -16.81
N LYS A 339 -0.15 -2.94 -17.63
CA LYS A 339 0.95 -3.80 -18.08
C LYS A 339 1.89 -2.98 -18.95
N ARG A 340 3.03 -2.59 -18.41
CA ARG A 340 4.15 -2.03 -19.18
C ARG A 340 5.47 -2.56 -18.63
#